data_7e2f38de2a102271da11ea554dcbee78
#
_entry.id   7e2f38de2a102271da11ea554dcbee78
#
_cell.length_a   1.000
_cell.length_b   1.000
_cell.length_c   1.000
_cell.angle_alpha   90.00
_cell.angle_beta   90.00
_cell.angle_gamma   90.00
#
_symmetry.space_group_name_H-M   'P 1'
#
loop_
_entity.id
_entity.type
_entity.pdbx_description
1 polymer ?
#
loop_
_entity_poly.entity_id
_entity_poly.type
_entity_poly.pdbx_seq_one_letter_code
_entity_poly.pdbx_strand_id
1 'polypeptide(L)'
;MDNHVDERDYKLLEKNTYSFFVLRRIIGSECSLLLTDHERLIICFTGEPYPVWIWTPDDALDKEYENAYQIVKENGLLDGKHTFNVKYELAEYFINRATNDNLTLKIKMNMLAYDCQNPVPPKSEVDGAILKCTEKDVDDLVDFLDLFHKEVEVDKKSIVEYRQDAENYAKTGRLYFWVNDQGRKIASCQYTPTGDMASLNLVYTQKAYRRKHYAENLVYQVTKIVQDLGYTPMLYTNADYVASNACYEKIGYVMREKLCTLGGDV
;
A
#
# COMPACT_ATOMS: atom_id res chain seq x y z
N MET A 1 24.61 2.57 -13.24
CA MET A 1 23.50 2.06 -12.39
C MET A 1 23.77 0.59 -12.10
N ASP A 2 23.68 0.23 -10.84
CA ASP A 2 23.78 -1.15 -10.38
C ASP A 2 22.40 -1.81 -10.37
N ASN A 3 22.36 -3.12 -10.56
CA ASN A 3 21.13 -3.93 -10.53
C ASN A 3 20.95 -4.73 -9.23
N HIS A 4 21.68 -4.38 -8.19
CA HIS A 4 21.59 -4.95 -6.86
C HIS A 4 21.59 -3.84 -5.80
N VAL A 5 20.98 -4.08 -4.67
CA VAL A 5 20.95 -3.16 -3.53
C VAL A 5 21.91 -3.62 -2.44
N ASP A 6 22.39 -2.65 -1.66
CA ASP A 6 23.18 -2.88 -0.46
C ASP A 6 22.73 -1.99 0.70
N GLU A 7 23.49 -1.95 1.79
CA GLU A 7 23.16 -1.16 2.99
C GLU A 7 22.99 0.33 2.72
N ARG A 8 23.65 0.88 1.68
CA ARG A 8 23.53 2.30 1.30
C ARG A 8 22.10 2.62 0.87
N ASP A 9 21.48 1.75 0.05
CA ASP A 9 20.12 1.95 -0.46
C ASP A 9 19.09 1.93 0.67
N TYR A 10 19.20 0.97 1.60
CA TYR A 10 18.33 0.93 2.78
C TYR A 10 18.46 2.19 3.63
N LYS A 11 19.69 2.72 3.79
CA LYS A 11 19.93 3.95 4.52
C LYS A 11 19.35 5.19 3.83
N LEU A 12 19.34 5.22 2.48
CA LEU A 12 18.67 6.30 1.73
C LEU A 12 17.20 6.35 2.05
N LEU A 13 16.53 5.18 2.10
CA LEU A 13 15.10 5.08 2.36
C LEU A 13 14.69 5.40 3.80
N GLU A 14 15.64 5.44 4.77
CA GLU A 14 15.35 5.83 6.15
C GLU A 14 14.83 7.27 6.27
N LYS A 15 15.22 8.16 5.35
CA LYS A 15 14.74 9.55 5.34
C LYS A 15 13.28 9.69 4.97
N ASN A 16 12.75 8.73 4.20
CA ASN A 16 11.36 8.70 3.73
C ASN A 16 10.71 7.36 4.11
N THR A 17 10.84 6.96 5.38
CA THR A 17 10.47 5.63 5.89
C THR A 17 8.99 5.31 5.65
N TYR A 18 8.12 6.30 5.78
CA TYR A 18 6.68 6.07 5.65
C TYR A 18 6.25 6.00 4.19
N SER A 19 6.65 6.95 3.35
CA SER A 19 6.23 6.98 1.95
C SER A 19 6.86 5.85 1.13
N PHE A 20 8.09 5.42 1.45
CA PHE A 20 8.76 4.34 0.73
C PHE A 20 8.87 3.02 1.50
N PHE A 21 7.98 2.80 2.47
CA PHE A 21 7.89 1.56 3.23
C PHE A 21 7.80 0.30 2.34
N VAL A 22 6.96 0.33 1.30
CA VAL A 22 6.84 -0.79 0.36
C VAL A 22 8.11 -0.95 -0.47
N LEU A 23 8.68 0.13 -0.98
CA LEU A 23 9.95 0.07 -1.72
C LEU A 23 11.04 -0.58 -0.88
N ARG A 24 11.21 -0.17 0.39
CA ARG A 24 12.18 -0.76 1.33
C ARG A 24 12.00 -2.28 1.47
N ARG A 25 10.76 -2.77 1.39
CA ARG A 25 10.46 -4.20 1.45
C ARG A 25 10.84 -4.94 0.18
N ILE A 26 10.51 -4.35 -1.00
CA ILE A 26 10.62 -5.05 -2.28
C ILE A 26 12.01 -5.00 -2.91
N ILE A 27 12.85 -4.02 -2.58
CA ILE A 27 14.20 -3.93 -3.15
C ILE A 27 15.11 -5.11 -2.79
N GLY A 28 14.79 -5.84 -1.71
CA GLY A 28 15.50 -7.08 -1.32
C GLY A 28 14.88 -8.36 -1.88
N SER A 29 13.82 -8.27 -2.71
CA SER A 29 13.15 -9.41 -3.32
C SER A 29 13.53 -9.56 -4.80
N GLU A 30 13.03 -10.61 -5.44
CA GLU A 30 13.15 -10.77 -6.89
C GLU A 30 12.37 -9.66 -7.60
N CYS A 31 13.03 -8.95 -8.51
CA CYS A 31 12.49 -7.83 -9.27
C CYS A 31 12.69 -8.03 -10.77
N SER A 32 11.70 -7.61 -11.57
CA SER A 32 11.84 -7.56 -13.03
C SER A 32 12.80 -6.45 -13.47
N LEU A 33 12.87 -5.36 -12.71
CA LEU A 33 13.86 -4.29 -12.87
C LEU A 33 14.25 -3.76 -11.50
N LEU A 34 15.55 -3.69 -11.25
CA LEU A 34 16.11 -3.00 -10.09
C LEU A 34 17.34 -2.22 -10.56
N LEU A 35 17.33 -0.90 -10.35
CA LEU A 35 18.43 -0.02 -10.69
C LEU A 35 18.67 1.00 -9.57
N THR A 36 19.91 1.16 -9.17
CA THR A 36 20.31 2.17 -8.18
C THR A 36 21.67 2.76 -8.53
N ASP A 37 21.91 4.00 -8.14
CA ASP A 37 23.25 4.62 -8.10
C ASP A 37 23.84 4.63 -6.68
N HIS A 38 23.12 4.07 -5.70
CA HIS A 38 23.44 4.02 -4.28
C HIS A 38 23.58 5.39 -3.60
N GLU A 39 23.11 6.46 -4.25
CA GLU A 39 23.25 7.83 -3.75
C GLU A 39 21.97 8.64 -3.87
N ARG A 40 21.34 8.67 -5.07
CA ARG A 40 20.27 9.63 -5.36
C ARG A 40 19.10 9.05 -6.16
N LEU A 41 19.17 7.79 -6.62
CA LEU A 41 18.11 7.18 -7.40
C LEU A 41 17.97 5.69 -7.10
N ILE A 42 16.74 5.26 -6.83
CA ILE A 42 16.36 3.85 -6.77
C ILE A 42 15.12 3.66 -7.63
N ILE A 43 15.18 2.74 -8.59
CA ILE A 43 14.04 2.31 -9.41
C ILE A 43 13.82 0.82 -9.18
N CYS A 44 12.63 0.42 -8.78
CA CYS A 44 12.29 -0.97 -8.54
C CYS A 44 10.93 -1.31 -9.16
N PHE A 45 10.89 -2.37 -9.94
CA PHE A 45 9.69 -2.94 -10.51
C PHE A 45 9.69 -4.45 -10.30
N THR A 46 8.74 -4.95 -9.53
CA THR A 46 8.62 -6.38 -9.23
C THR A 46 7.89 -7.17 -10.31
N GLY A 47 7.31 -6.49 -11.29
CA GLY A 47 6.54 -7.08 -12.39
C GLY A 47 5.06 -6.73 -12.33
N GLU A 48 4.35 -6.97 -13.43
CA GLU A 48 2.90 -6.79 -13.53
C GLU A 48 2.14 -7.60 -12.47
N PRO A 49 1.06 -7.07 -11.92
CA PRO A 49 0.40 -5.79 -12.20
C PRO A 49 0.82 -4.65 -11.25
N TYR A 50 1.99 -4.75 -10.63
CA TYR A 50 2.43 -3.80 -9.59
C TYR A 50 3.03 -2.53 -10.19
N PRO A 51 2.98 -1.39 -9.47
CA PRO A 51 3.58 -0.15 -9.92
C PRO A 51 5.11 -0.21 -9.87
N VAL A 52 5.75 0.56 -10.73
CA VAL A 52 7.17 0.90 -10.63
C VAL A 52 7.36 1.88 -9.48
N TRP A 53 8.28 1.60 -8.56
CA TRP A 53 8.66 2.52 -7.50
C TRP A 53 9.91 3.29 -7.88
N ILE A 54 9.87 4.61 -7.75
CA ILE A 54 11.02 5.47 -8.01
C ILE A 54 11.24 6.38 -6.82
N TRP A 55 12.37 6.20 -6.16
CA TRP A 55 12.82 7.08 -5.09
C TRP A 55 13.89 8.05 -5.59
N THR A 56 13.73 9.30 -5.21
CA THR A 56 14.74 10.37 -5.33
C THR A 56 14.81 11.10 -3.98
N PRO A 57 15.95 11.73 -3.62
CA PRO A 57 16.03 12.53 -2.39
C PRO A 57 15.13 13.78 -2.46
N ASP A 58 14.87 14.41 -1.31
CA ASP A 58 13.99 15.59 -1.24
C ASP A 58 14.61 16.84 -1.89
N ASP A 59 15.93 16.86 -2.06
CA ASP A 59 16.68 17.92 -2.72
C ASP A 59 17.07 17.59 -4.17
N ALA A 60 16.38 16.62 -4.78
CA ALA A 60 16.61 16.25 -6.18
C ALA A 60 16.29 17.42 -7.13
N LEU A 61 17.08 17.53 -8.18
CA LEU A 61 16.97 18.59 -9.20
C LEU A 61 16.48 18.01 -10.54
N ASP A 62 16.08 18.88 -11.45
CA ASP A 62 15.59 18.51 -12.79
C ASP A 62 16.51 17.55 -13.55
N LYS A 63 17.82 17.65 -13.37
CA LYS A 63 18.79 16.73 -13.99
C LYS A 63 18.60 15.28 -13.52
N GLU A 64 18.28 15.10 -12.25
CA GLU A 64 18.07 13.78 -11.65
C GLU A 64 16.72 13.23 -12.06
N TYR A 65 15.70 14.10 -12.15
CA TYR A 65 14.38 13.74 -12.67
C TYR A 65 14.44 13.36 -14.15
N GLU A 66 15.22 14.09 -14.98
CA GLU A 66 15.43 13.71 -16.38
C GLU A 66 16.16 12.37 -16.49
N ASN A 67 17.16 12.11 -15.65
CA ASN A 67 17.84 10.82 -15.62
C ASN A 67 16.86 9.69 -15.29
N ALA A 68 16.04 9.84 -14.26
CA ALA A 68 15.01 8.86 -13.92
C ALA A 68 14.01 8.65 -15.07
N TYR A 69 13.57 9.74 -15.72
CA TYR A 69 12.68 9.67 -16.88
C TYR A 69 13.29 8.88 -18.03
N GLN A 70 14.54 9.17 -18.41
CA GLN A 70 15.22 8.47 -19.50
C GLN A 70 15.41 6.98 -19.18
N ILE A 71 15.79 6.64 -17.96
CA ILE A 71 15.96 5.24 -17.55
C ILE A 71 14.65 4.45 -17.70
N VAL A 72 13.51 4.97 -17.21
CA VAL A 72 12.23 4.26 -17.34
C VAL A 72 11.77 4.19 -18.79
N LYS A 73 12.08 5.21 -19.60
CA LYS A 73 11.80 5.23 -21.04
C LYS A 73 12.61 4.17 -21.79
N GLU A 74 13.91 4.09 -21.55
CA GLU A 74 14.83 3.11 -22.15
C GLU A 74 14.47 1.65 -21.79
N ASN A 75 13.89 1.45 -20.60
CA ASN A 75 13.40 0.14 -20.17
C ASN A 75 11.96 -0.15 -20.61
N GLY A 76 11.37 0.68 -21.48
CA GLY A 76 10.04 0.45 -22.06
C GLY A 76 8.87 0.62 -21.08
N LEU A 77 9.08 1.25 -19.92
CA LEU A 77 8.06 1.40 -18.89
C LEU A 77 7.16 2.63 -19.11
N LEU A 78 7.50 3.55 -20.02
CA LEU A 78 6.67 4.69 -20.42
C LEU A 78 5.75 4.31 -21.59
N ASP A 79 4.99 3.26 -21.45
CA ASP A 79 4.10 2.70 -22.48
C ASP A 79 2.62 3.10 -22.30
N GLY A 80 2.32 3.91 -21.28
CA GLY A 80 0.97 4.33 -20.89
C GLY A 80 0.21 3.28 -20.06
N LYS A 81 0.72 2.07 -19.89
CA LYS A 81 0.10 0.99 -19.09
C LYS A 81 0.71 0.91 -17.70
N HIS A 82 2.03 1.00 -17.61
CA HIS A 82 2.72 1.00 -16.32
C HIS A 82 2.34 2.23 -15.49
N THR A 83 2.27 2.02 -14.19
CA THR A 83 2.06 3.08 -13.20
C THR A 83 3.31 3.26 -12.34
N PHE A 84 3.47 4.44 -11.74
CA PHE A 84 4.65 4.81 -10.97
C PHE A 84 4.27 5.36 -9.61
N ASN A 85 4.79 4.79 -8.53
CA ASN A 85 4.69 5.36 -7.21
C ASN A 85 5.90 6.25 -6.94
N VAL A 86 5.66 7.56 -6.84
CA VAL A 86 6.69 8.59 -6.83
C VAL A 86 6.32 9.76 -5.93
N LYS A 87 7.30 10.61 -5.59
CA LYS A 87 7.05 11.92 -5.00
C LYS A 87 6.36 12.85 -6.01
N TYR A 88 5.63 13.84 -5.51
CA TYR A 88 4.89 14.78 -6.36
C TYR A 88 5.77 15.59 -7.29
N GLU A 89 6.96 15.99 -6.84
CA GLU A 89 7.92 16.76 -7.62
C GLU A 89 8.39 15.96 -8.86
N LEU A 90 8.69 14.69 -8.67
CA LEU A 90 9.05 13.79 -9.78
C LEU A 90 7.84 13.52 -10.68
N ALA A 91 6.64 13.37 -10.13
CA ALA A 91 5.42 13.19 -10.93
C ALA A 91 5.14 14.42 -11.81
N GLU A 92 5.25 15.62 -11.26
CA GLU A 92 5.08 16.87 -12.02
C GLU A 92 6.11 16.99 -13.15
N TYR A 93 7.37 16.66 -12.88
CA TYR A 93 8.40 16.59 -13.90
C TYR A 93 8.04 15.61 -15.02
N PHE A 94 7.63 14.39 -14.67
CA PHE A 94 7.26 13.34 -15.64
C PHE A 94 6.06 13.75 -16.49
N ILE A 95 5.02 14.35 -15.89
CA ILE A 95 3.85 14.86 -16.60
C ILE A 95 4.26 15.88 -17.67
N ASN A 96 5.06 16.87 -17.28
CA ASN A 96 5.51 17.93 -18.20
C ASN A 96 6.43 17.36 -19.28
N ARG A 97 7.35 16.49 -18.90
CA ARG A 97 8.34 15.92 -19.83
C ARG A 97 7.71 14.96 -20.86
N ALA A 98 6.71 14.17 -20.45
CA ALA A 98 6.03 13.18 -21.28
C ALA A 98 5.30 13.83 -22.48
N THR A 99 4.87 15.08 -22.36
CA THR A 99 4.22 15.80 -23.48
C THR A 99 5.13 15.94 -24.68
N ASN A 100 6.45 16.06 -24.48
CA ASN A 100 7.43 16.14 -25.56
C ASN A 100 7.59 14.78 -26.30
N ASP A 101 7.22 13.70 -25.65
CA ASP A 101 7.23 12.34 -26.20
C ASP A 101 5.84 11.89 -26.71
N ASN A 102 4.87 12.84 -26.82
CA ASN A 102 3.47 12.59 -27.16
C ASN A 102 2.77 11.58 -26.24
N LEU A 103 3.17 11.57 -24.97
CA LEU A 103 2.54 10.77 -23.92
C LEU A 103 1.76 11.68 -22.97
N THR A 104 0.61 11.21 -22.51
CA THR A 104 -0.17 11.87 -21.48
C THR A 104 -0.08 11.09 -20.20
N LEU A 105 0.52 11.67 -19.17
CA LEU A 105 0.58 11.12 -17.82
C LEU A 105 -0.27 11.98 -16.89
N LYS A 106 -0.90 11.33 -15.91
CA LYS A 106 -1.66 12.03 -14.85
C LYS A 106 -1.54 11.31 -13.51
N ILE A 107 -1.79 12.05 -12.44
CA ILE A 107 -1.91 11.45 -11.12
C ILE A 107 -3.22 10.65 -11.08
N LYS A 108 -3.11 9.33 -10.88
CA LYS A 108 -4.22 8.39 -10.75
C LYS A 108 -4.71 8.27 -9.31
N MET A 109 -3.81 8.40 -8.34
CA MET A 109 -4.12 8.29 -6.92
C MET A 109 -3.20 9.18 -6.09
N ASN A 110 -3.79 9.90 -5.13
CA ASN A 110 -3.07 10.62 -4.09
C ASN A 110 -2.94 9.69 -2.87
N MET A 111 -1.73 9.27 -2.55
CA MET A 111 -1.45 8.31 -1.50
C MET A 111 -1.01 9.03 -0.22
N LEU A 112 -1.65 8.72 0.90
CA LEU A 112 -1.27 9.19 2.23
C LEU A 112 -0.67 8.05 3.02
N ALA A 113 0.46 8.28 3.65
CA ALA A 113 1.12 7.36 4.58
C ALA A 113 0.87 7.80 6.02
N TYR A 114 0.34 6.90 6.84
CA TYR A 114 0.02 7.13 8.24
C TYR A 114 0.78 6.15 9.14
N ASP A 115 1.11 6.57 10.37
CA ASP A 115 1.49 5.66 11.45
C ASP A 115 0.59 5.84 12.68
N CYS A 116 0.63 4.88 13.60
CA CYS A 116 -0.09 4.95 14.85
C CYS A 116 0.80 4.50 16.03
N GLN A 117 1.41 5.45 16.69
CA GLN A 117 2.23 5.16 17.89
C GLN A 117 1.38 5.04 19.16
N ASN A 118 0.29 5.81 19.24
CA ASN A 118 -0.58 5.87 20.41
C ASN A 118 -2.03 5.63 19.99
N PRO A 119 -2.46 4.37 19.85
CA PRO A 119 -3.83 4.07 19.44
C PRO A 119 -4.87 4.49 20.49
N VAL A 120 -5.91 5.15 20.01
CA VAL A 120 -7.03 5.64 20.81
C VAL A 120 -8.18 4.64 20.72
N PRO A 121 -8.70 4.12 21.84
CA PRO A 121 -9.83 3.22 21.84
C PRO A 121 -11.07 3.85 21.19
N PRO A 122 -11.82 3.09 20.35
CA PRO A 122 -13.09 3.54 19.83
C PRO A 122 -14.05 3.94 20.96
N LYS A 123 -14.80 5.03 20.75
CA LYS A 123 -15.82 5.48 21.71
C LYS A 123 -17.13 4.70 21.62
N SER A 124 -17.37 4.07 20.46
CA SER A 124 -18.59 3.29 20.20
C SER A 124 -18.30 1.81 20.36
N GLU A 125 -19.01 1.20 21.29
CA GLU A 125 -19.07 -0.26 21.37
C GLU A 125 -19.92 -0.79 20.21
N VAL A 126 -19.53 -1.97 19.69
CA VAL A 126 -20.26 -2.69 18.63
C VAL A 126 -20.39 -4.15 19.04
N ASP A 127 -21.43 -4.79 18.54
CA ASP A 127 -21.64 -6.23 18.76
C ASP A 127 -20.54 -7.06 18.09
N GLY A 128 -20.30 -8.26 18.63
CA GLY A 128 -19.37 -9.22 18.07
C GLY A 128 -17.95 -9.09 18.61
N ALA A 129 -17.01 -9.70 17.88
CA ALA A 129 -15.61 -9.80 18.29
C ALA A 129 -14.66 -9.95 17.10
N ILE A 130 -13.36 -9.70 17.35
CA ILE A 130 -12.29 -10.00 16.42
C ILE A 130 -12.06 -11.51 16.34
N LEU A 131 -11.89 -12.03 15.12
CA LEU A 131 -11.57 -13.43 14.84
C LEU A 131 -10.32 -13.48 13.96
N LYS A 132 -9.32 -14.23 14.40
CA LYS A 132 -8.15 -14.53 13.57
C LYS A 132 -8.54 -15.49 12.45
N CYS A 133 -8.22 -15.10 11.20
CA CYS A 133 -8.46 -15.95 10.04
C CYS A 133 -7.60 -17.22 10.08
N THR A 134 -8.21 -18.33 9.72
CA THR A 134 -7.58 -19.66 9.63
C THR A 134 -7.92 -20.31 8.28
N GLU A 135 -7.34 -21.47 8.01
CA GLU A 135 -7.64 -22.23 6.79
C GLU A 135 -9.14 -22.61 6.63
N LYS A 136 -9.90 -22.65 7.72
CA LYS A 136 -11.34 -22.91 7.70
C LYS A 136 -12.15 -21.72 7.16
N ASP A 137 -11.54 -20.55 7.10
CA ASP A 137 -12.18 -19.29 6.71
C ASP A 137 -11.85 -18.90 5.26
N VAL A 138 -11.18 -19.78 4.48
CA VAL A 138 -10.72 -19.50 3.12
C VAL A 138 -11.88 -19.12 2.19
N ASP A 139 -13.00 -19.84 2.25
CA ASP A 139 -14.16 -19.54 1.39
C ASP A 139 -14.73 -18.15 1.65
N ASP A 140 -14.91 -17.77 2.92
CA ASP A 140 -15.34 -16.42 3.30
C ASP A 140 -14.33 -15.37 2.84
N LEU A 141 -13.02 -15.68 2.95
CA LEU A 141 -11.96 -14.75 2.55
C LEU A 141 -11.94 -14.54 1.02
N VAL A 142 -12.22 -15.56 0.22
CA VAL A 142 -12.39 -15.43 -1.23
C VAL A 142 -13.48 -14.39 -1.56
N ASP A 143 -14.64 -14.48 -0.89
CA ASP A 143 -15.73 -13.53 -1.07
C ASP A 143 -15.30 -12.09 -0.66
N PHE A 144 -14.56 -11.94 0.45
CA PHE A 144 -14.05 -10.64 0.90
C PHE A 144 -13.06 -10.04 -0.10
N LEU A 145 -12.17 -10.85 -0.68
CA LEU A 145 -11.19 -10.39 -1.69
C LEU A 145 -11.89 -9.92 -2.97
N ASP A 146 -12.87 -10.68 -3.48
CA ASP A 146 -13.65 -10.27 -4.66
C ASP A 146 -14.41 -8.97 -4.42
N LEU A 147 -15.05 -8.82 -3.24
CA LEU A 147 -15.76 -7.59 -2.87
C LEU A 147 -14.81 -6.41 -2.67
N PHE A 148 -13.64 -6.64 -2.08
CA PHE A 148 -12.61 -5.61 -1.89
C PHE A 148 -12.08 -5.13 -3.25
N HIS A 149 -11.70 -6.03 -4.15
CA HIS A 149 -11.18 -5.68 -5.48
C HIS A 149 -12.22 -4.90 -6.31
N LYS A 150 -13.51 -5.27 -6.22
CA LYS A 150 -14.61 -4.49 -6.84
C LYS A 150 -14.74 -3.08 -6.27
N GLU A 151 -14.44 -2.89 -5.00
CA GLU A 151 -14.56 -1.59 -4.33
C GLU A 151 -13.41 -0.65 -4.68
N VAL A 152 -12.18 -1.19 -4.77
CA VAL A 152 -10.98 -0.40 -5.07
C VAL A 152 -10.69 -0.32 -6.57
N GLU A 153 -11.62 -0.83 -7.41
CA GLU A 153 -11.53 -0.80 -8.88
C GLU A 153 -10.25 -1.41 -9.43
N VAL A 154 -9.77 -2.47 -8.79
CA VAL A 154 -8.63 -3.26 -9.27
C VAL A 154 -9.13 -4.40 -10.16
N ASP A 155 -8.32 -4.84 -11.11
CA ASP A 155 -8.66 -5.91 -12.03
C ASP A 155 -9.15 -7.17 -11.30
N LYS A 156 -10.27 -7.69 -11.78
CA LYS A 156 -10.90 -8.86 -11.23
C LYS A 156 -10.06 -10.10 -11.53
N LYS A 157 -9.63 -10.80 -10.48
CA LYS A 157 -8.99 -12.10 -10.57
C LYS A 157 -10.02 -13.23 -10.82
N SER A 158 -9.55 -14.36 -11.32
CA SER A 158 -10.34 -15.59 -11.36
C SER A 158 -10.59 -16.11 -9.95
N ILE A 159 -11.62 -16.95 -9.79
CA ILE A 159 -11.92 -17.59 -8.49
C ILE A 159 -10.76 -18.45 -7.99
N VAL A 160 -9.98 -19.03 -8.89
CA VAL A 160 -8.81 -19.86 -8.56
C VAL A 160 -7.70 -18.99 -7.96
N GLU A 161 -7.44 -17.83 -8.56
CA GLU A 161 -6.44 -16.87 -8.06
C GLU A 161 -6.86 -16.29 -6.71
N TYR A 162 -8.15 -15.92 -6.53
CA TYR A 162 -8.65 -15.49 -5.22
C TYR A 162 -8.49 -16.58 -4.16
N ARG A 163 -8.74 -17.83 -4.49
CA ARG A 163 -8.55 -18.95 -3.56
C ARG A 163 -7.09 -19.11 -3.17
N GLN A 164 -6.17 -19.03 -4.12
CA GLN A 164 -4.74 -19.09 -3.86
C GLN A 164 -4.29 -17.95 -2.93
N ASP A 165 -4.75 -16.74 -3.19
CA ASP A 165 -4.47 -15.58 -2.33
C ASP A 165 -5.04 -15.80 -0.92
N ALA A 166 -6.29 -16.26 -0.81
CA ALA A 166 -6.96 -16.51 0.46
C ALA A 166 -6.24 -17.58 1.29
N GLU A 167 -5.81 -18.67 0.67
CA GLU A 167 -5.01 -19.71 1.33
C GLU A 167 -3.66 -19.16 1.83
N ASN A 168 -2.98 -18.35 1.01
CA ASN A 168 -1.74 -17.71 1.40
C ASN A 168 -1.96 -16.76 2.59
N TYR A 169 -3.00 -15.93 2.57
CA TYR A 169 -3.32 -15.04 3.69
C TYR A 169 -3.67 -15.79 4.95
N ALA A 170 -4.49 -16.84 4.87
CA ALA A 170 -4.86 -17.68 6.02
C ALA A 170 -3.63 -18.33 6.68
N LYS A 171 -2.69 -18.86 5.87
CA LYS A 171 -1.43 -19.45 6.36
C LYS A 171 -0.54 -18.46 7.11
N THR A 172 -0.58 -17.15 6.75
CA THR A 172 0.24 -16.15 7.46
C THR A 172 -0.20 -15.94 8.90
N GLY A 173 -1.48 -16.20 9.22
CA GLY A 173 -2.08 -15.92 10.52
C GLY A 173 -2.11 -14.42 10.87
N ARG A 174 -2.08 -13.53 9.87
CA ARG A 174 -1.99 -12.07 10.02
C ARG A 174 -3.25 -11.34 9.56
N LEU A 175 -4.27 -12.06 9.13
CA LEU A 175 -5.56 -11.53 8.72
C LEU A 175 -6.59 -11.78 9.82
N TYR A 176 -7.44 -10.79 10.06
CA TYR A 176 -8.49 -10.80 11.07
C TYR A 176 -9.82 -10.37 10.45
N PHE A 177 -10.90 -10.99 10.96
CA PHE A 177 -12.25 -10.58 10.69
C PHE A 177 -12.88 -9.93 11.93
N TRP A 178 -13.85 -9.06 11.73
CA TRP A 178 -14.87 -8.76 12.73
C TRP A 178 -16.06 -9.67 12.48
N VAL A 179 -16.46 -10.41 13.51
CA VAL A 179 -17.61 -11.32 13.48
C VAL A 179 -18.68 -10.77 14.40
N ASN A 180 -19.88 -10.51 13.89
CA ASN A 180 -20.98 -10.00 14.70
C ASN A 180 -21.63 -11.10 15.54
N ASP A 181 -22.56 -10.75 16.44
CA ASP A 181 -23.26 -11.70 17.33
C ASP A 181 -24.08 -12.76 16.57
N GLN A 182 -24.35 -12.56 15.29
CA GLN A 182 -24.99 -13.52 14.41
C GLN A 182 -24.00 -14.52 13.75
N GLY A 183 -22.72 -14.46 14.12
CA GLY A 183 -21.67 -15.28 13.55
C GLY A 183 -21.23 -14.91 12.14
N ARG A 184 -21.61 -13.71 11.63
CA ARG A 184 -21.25 -13.25 10.29
C ARG A 184 -19.95 -12.47 10.31
N LYS A 185 -19.02 -12.82 9.43
CA LYS A 185 -17.82 -12.04 9.15
C LYS A 185 -18.21 -10.80 8.36
N ILE A 186 -18.02 -9.60 8.91
CA ILE A 186 -18.55 -8.34 8.35
C ILE A 186 -17.48 -7.34 7.96
N ALA A 187 -16.29 -7.47 8.49
CA ALA A 187 -15.12 -6.67 8.11
C ALA A 187 -13.85 -7.50 8.16
N SER A 188 -12.84 -7.08 7.40
CA SER A 188 -11.50 -7.67 7.37
C SER A 188 -10.42 -6.62 7.61
N CYS A 189 -9.30 -7.04 8.16
CA CYS A 189 -8.06 -6.27 8.29
C CYS A 189 -6.88 -7.24 8.35
N GLN A 190 -5.83 -6.96 7.59
CA GLN A 190 -4.58 -7.72 7.60
C GLN A 190 -3.43 -6.80 7.99
N TYR A 191 -2.32 -7.37 8.47
CA TYR A 191 -1.06 -6.64 8.58
C TYR A 191 0.09 -7.39 7.91
N THR A 192 1.06 -6.62 7.38
CA THR A 192 2.27 -7.14 6.74
C THR A 192 3.51 -6.49 7.37
N PRO A 193 4.35 -7.25 8.09
CA PRO A 193 5.58 -6.73 8.69
C PRO A 193 6.64 -6.40 7.64
N THR A 194 7.42 -5.35 7.91
CA THR A 194 8.63 -4.98 7.17
C THR A 194 9.57 -4.24 8.11
N GLY A 195 10.72 -4.85 8.44
CA GLY A 195 11.63 -4.31 9.43
C GLY A 195 10.95 -4.15 10.79
N ASP A 196 10.98 -2.96 11.33
CA ASP A 196 10.39 -2.56 12.62
C ASP A 196 8.96 -2.02 12.52
N MET A 197 8.37 -2.06 11.31
CA MET A 197 7.02 -1.57 11.03
C MET A 197 6.12 -2.69 10.51
N ALA A 198 4.80 -2.49 10.60
CA ALA A 198 3.84 -3.37 9.91
C ALA A 198 2.72 -2.55 9.28
N SER A 199 2.49 -2.76 7.98
CA SER A 199 1.41 -2.08 7.27
C SER A 199 0.09 -2.81 7.41
N LEU A 200 -0.96 -2.09 7.82
CA LEU A 200 -2.33 -2.58 7.78
C LEU A 200 -2.85 -2.44 6.35
N ASN A 201 -3.48 -3.50 5.86
CA ASN A 201 -4.05 -3.58 4.50
C ASN A 201 -5.30 -4.47 4.50
N LEU A 202 -5.95 -4.64 3.34
CA LEU A 202 -7.22 -5.36 3.21
C LEU A 202 -8.26 -4.91 4.24
N VAL A 203 -8.28 -3.61 4.57
CA VAL A 203 -9.28 -3.03 5.45
C VAL A 203 -10.56 -2.85 4.65
N TYR A 204 -11.50 -3.74 4.86
CA TYR A 204 -12.78 -3.74 4.16
C TYR A 204 -13.93 -3.99 5.11
N THR A 205 -15.05 -3.31 4.90
CA THR A 205 -16.31 -3.56 5.60
C THR A 205 -17.43 -3.73 4.58
N GLN A 206 -18.16 -4.82 4.68
CA GLN A 206 -19.31 -5.10 3.80
C GLN A 206 -20.30 -3.93 3.82
N LYS A 207 -20.83 -3.55 2.64
CA LYS A 207 -21.67 -2.35 2.44
C LYS A 207 -22.82 -2.22 3.44
N ALA A 208 -23.50 -3.32 3.77
CA ALA A 208 -24.62 -3.35 4.72
C ALA A 208 -24.23 -3.02 6.18
N TYR A 209 -22.95 -3.09 6.51
CA TYR A 209 -22.43 -2.90 7.86
C TYR A 209 -21.58 -1.63 8.02
N ARG A 210 -21.48 -0.80 6.97
CA ARG A 210 -20.72 0.46 7.01
C ARG A 210 -21.39 1.51 7.90
N ARG A 211 -20.59 2.46 8.38
CA ARG A 211 -21.02 3.56 9.27
C ARG A 211 -21.64 3.11 10.59
N LYS A 212 -21.23 1.90 11.06
CA LYS A 212 -21.63 1.31 12.33
C LYS A 212 -20.43 1.02 13.24
N HIS A 213 -19.29 1.68 13.01
CA HIS A 213 -18.04 1.61 13.80
C HIS A 213 -17.31 0.25 13.79
N TYR A 214 -17.72 -0.74 13.00
CA TYR A 214 -17.04 -2.04 12.94
C TYR A 214 -15.59 -1.94 12.43
N ALA A 215 -15.34 -1.17 11.37
CA ALA A 215 -13.98 -0.93 10.87
C ALA A 215 -13.08 -0.28 11.92
N GLU A 216 -13.60 0.73 12.63
CA GLU A 216 -12.90 1.45 13.69
C GLU A 216 -12.46 0.48 14.80
N ASN A 217 -13.37 -0.39 15.27
CA ASN A 217 -13.06 -1.39 16.28
C ASN A 217 -12.07 -2.46 15.79
N LEU A 218 -12.26 -3.01 14.57
CA LEU A 218 -11.35 -4.00 14.02
C LEU A 218 -9.95 -3.44 13.81
N VAL A 219 -9.82 -2.28 13.16
CA VAL A 219 -8.52 -1.64 12.91
C VAL A 219 -7.82 -1.31 14.20
N TYR A 220 -8.53 -0.78 15.21
CA TYR A 220 -7.96 -0.54 16.54
C TYR A 220 -7.39 -1.82 17.16
N GLN A 221 -8.14 -2.93 17.14
CA GLN A 221 -7.69 -4.20 17.70
C GLN A 221 -6.47 -4.75 16.95
N VAL A 222 -6.47 -4.70 15.62
CA VAL A 222 -5.30 -5.15 14.83
C VAL A 222 -4.10 -4.23 15.07
N THR A 223 -4.31 -2.91 15.20
CA THR A 223 -3.26 -1.95 15.56
C THR A 223 -2.62 -2.33 16.91
N LYS A 224 -3.43 -2.66 17.91
CA LYS A 224 -2.94 -3.13 19.20
C LYS A 224 -2.14 -4.44 19.10
N ILE A 225 -2.65 -5.41 18.35
CA ILE A 225 -1.93 -6.68 18.10
C ILE A 225 -0.57 -6.41 17.47
N VAL A 226 -0.50 -5.52 16.48
CA VAL A 226 0.74 -5.14 15.80
C VAL A 226 1.75 -4.51 16.77
N GLN A 227 1.29 -3.60 17.64
CA GLN A 227 2.13 -3.00 18.68
C GLN A 227 2.63 -4.02 19.71
N ASP A 228 1.75 -4.91 20.17
CA ASP A 228 2.10 -5.94 21.16
C ASP A 228 3.14 -6.94 20.60
N LEU A 229 3.24 -7.06 19.27
CA LEU A 229 4.28 -7.79 18.55
C LEU A 229 5.58 -6.98 18.37
N GLY A 230 5.63 -5.73 18.82
CA GLY A 230 6.81 -4.86 18.75
C GLY A 230 6.97 -4.06 17.46
N TYR A 231 5.95 -4.04 16.59
CA TYR A 231 5.99 -3.25 15.35
C TYR A 231 5.32 -1.88 15.52
N THR A 232 5.81 -0.90 14.75
CA THR A 232 5.08 0.35 14.54
C THR A 232 3.97 0.14 13.48
N PRO A 233 2.68 0.28 13.85
CA PRO A 233 1.59 0.15 12.89
C PRO A 233 1.60 1.32 11.90
N MET A 234 1.47 1.02 10.61
CA MET A 234 1.33 2.03 9.56
C MET A 234 0.30 1.59 8.53
N LEU A 235 -0.10 2.49 7.65
CA LEU A 235 -0.94 2.18 6.48
C LEU A 235 -0.77 3.20 5.37
N TYR A 236 -1.09 2.77 4.13
CA TYR A 236 -1.36 3.66 3.02
C TYR A 236 -2.86 3.74 2.77
N THR A 237 -3.31 4.91 2.33
CA THR A 237 -4.70 5.14 1.92
C THR A 237 -4.76 6.15 0.80
N ASN A 238 -5.82 6.12 -0.01
CA ASN A 238 -6.11 7.17 -0.97
C ASN A 238 -6.70 8.39 -0.24
N ALA A 239 -6.20 9.58 -0.57
CA ALA A 239 -6.70 10.84 0.00
C ALA A 239 -8.21 11.05 -0.26
N ASP A 240 -8.73 10.50 -1.35
CA ASP A 240 -10.14 10.61 -1.73
C ASP A 240 -11.07 9.73 -0.87
N TYR A 241 -10.53 8.79 -0.12
CA TYR A 241 -11.28 7.92 0.80
C TYR A 241 -11.52 8.60 2.15
N VAL A 242 -12.21 9.75 2.13
CA VAL A 242 -12.44 10.62 3.31
C VAL A 242 -12.96 9.85 4.53
N ALA A 243 -13.90 8.92 4.33
CA ALA A 243 -14.48 8.14 5.43
C ALA A 243 -13.46 7.18 6.07
N SER A 244 -12.58 6.57 5.26
CA SER A 244 -11.50 5.70 5.76
C SER A 244 -10.44 6.51 6.49
N ASN A 245 -10.03 7.64 5.92
CA ASN A 245 -9.04 8.52 6.53
C ASN A 245 -9.53 9.03 7.90
N ALA A 246 -10.77 9.51 7.97
CA ALA A 246 -11.39 9.91 9.25
C ALA A 246 -11.50 8.76 10.27
N CYS A 247 -11.68 7.52 9.81
CA CYS A 247 -11.66 6.35 10.68
C CYS A 247 -10.27 6.12 11.29
N TYR A 248 -9.22 6.18 10.47
CA TYR A 248 -7.84 6.00 10.94
C TYR A 248 -7.41 7.10 11.91
N GLU A 249 -7.72 8.36 11.60
CA GLU A 249 -7.42 9.50 12.47
C GLU A 249 -8.09 9.40 13.85
N LYS A 250 -9.32 8.91 13.92
CA LYS A 250 -10.03 8.66 15.20
C LYS A 250 -9.33 7.61 16.07
N ILE A 251 -8.71 6.61 15.43
CA ILE A 251 -7.96 5.56 16.13
C ILE A 251 -6.58 6.06 16.59
N GLY A 252 -6.16 7.25 16.16
CA GLY A 252 -4.88 7.85 16.53
C GLY A 252 -3.79 7.72 15.46
N TYR A 253 -4.15 7.33 14.24
CA TYR A 253 -3.23 7.41 13.11
C TYR A 253 -2.95 8.85 12.73
N VAL A 254 -1.68 9.16 12.50
CA VAL A 254 -1.17 10.49 12.13
C VAL A 254 -0.57 10.42 10.75
N MET A 255 -1.00 11.30 9.86
CA MET A 255 -0.42 11.41 8.52
C MET A 255 1.01 11.91 8.61
N ARG A 256 1.93 11.20 7.96
CA ARG A 256 3.36 11.48 7.98
C ARG A 256 3.87 12.01 6.66
N GLU A 257 3.55 11.33 5.57
CA GLU A 257 4.11 11.60 4.26
C GLU A 257 3.05 11.38 3.17
N LYS A 258 3.35 11.88 1.97
CA LYS A 258 2.49 11.76 0.80
C LYS A 258 3.29 11.28 -0.39
N LEU A 259 2.67 10.43 -1.19
CA LEU A 259 3.13 10.05 -2.51
C LEU A 259 1.97 10.15 -3.51
N CYS A 260 2.26 9.94 -4.78
CA CYS A 260 1.20 9.74 -5.77
C CYS A 260 1.51 8.52 -6.64
N THR A 261 0.45 7.95 -7.20
CA THR A 261 0.55 7.00 -8.29
C THR A 261 0.32 7.76 -9.60
N LEU A 262 1.33 7.80 -10.45
CA LEU A 262 1.32 8.40 -11.77
C LEU A 262 1.02 7.32 -12.81
N GLY A 263 0.30 7.61 -13.88
CA GLY A 263 0.03 6.66 -14.96
C GLY A 263 -0.51 7.31 -16.22
N GLY A 264 -0.54 6.55 -17.31
CA GLY A 264 -1.09 6.99 -18.59
C GLY A 264 -2.61 7.17 -18.58
N ASP A 265 -3.12 7.84 -19.59
CA ASP A 265 -4.55 8.06 -19.80
C ASP A 265 -5.10 6.96 -20.73
N VAL A 266 -5.07 5.71 -20.24
CA VAL A 266 -5.64 4.55 -20.97
C VAL A 266 -6.96 4.15 -20.34
#